data_fb10bdeb3a2276b6f6c7410acb215f48
#
_entry.id   fb10bdeb3a2276b6f6c7410acb215f48
#
_cell.length_a   1.000
_cell.length_b   1.000
_cell.length_c   1.000
_cell.angle_alpha   90.00
_cell.angle_beta   90.00
_cell.angle_gamma   90.00
#
_symmetry.space_group_name_H-M   'P 1'
#
loop_
_entity.id
_entity.type
_entity.pdbx_description
1 polymer ?
#
loop_
_entity_poly.entity_id
_entity_poly.type
_entity_poly.pdbx_seq_one_letter_code
_entity_poly.pdbx_strand_id
1 'polypeptide(L)'
;MTQAQEFTIHTDPGHGWIQVPMLMIFELGFAHDVTHWSYMDDSFVYLEEDCDARLFILAFNEAHGERPQINEQYSDNESFVRNLKRFDVQTAIQQVHNSAV
;
A
#
# COMPACT_ATOMS: atom_id res chain seq x y z
N MET A 1 19.72 -16.06 -6.28
CA MET A 1 18.58 -16.33 -5.39
C MET A 1 17.90 -15.02 -5.02
N THR A 2 16.65 -14.88 -5.40
CA THR A 2 15.91 -13.68 -5.06
C THR A 2 15.35 -13.80 -3.65
N GLN A 3 15.60 -12.77 -2.83
CA GLN A 3 14.94 -12.69 -1.53
C GLN A 3 13.48 -12.33 -1.73
N ALA A 4 12.61 -12.94 -0.94
CA ALA A 4 11.22 -12.57 -0.94
C ALA A 4 11.10 -11.13 -0.43
N GLN A 5 10.36 -10.30 -1.13
CA GLN A 5 10.13 -8.92 -0.72
C GLN A 5 9.15 -8.90 0.44
N GLU A 6 9.48 -8.14 1.47
CA GLU A 6 8.66 -8.01 2.67
C GLU A 6 7.94 -6.67 2.69
N PHE A 7 6.73 -6.69 3.22
CA PHE A 7 5.89 -5.52 3.39
C PHE A 7 5.43 -5.43 4.84
N THR A 8 5.07 -4.25 5.26
CA THR A 8 4.60 -4.04 6.64
C THR A 8 3.12 -3.70 6.62
N ILE A 9 2.33 -4.39 7.45
CA ILE A 9 0.98 -3.95 7.75
C ILE A 9 1.02 -3.19 9.08
N HIS A 10 0.57 -1.94 9.05
CA HIS A 10 0.46 -1.12 10.26
C HIS A 10 -0.94 -1.28 10.81
N THR A 11 -1.05 -1.79 12.03
CA THR A 11 -2.35 -2.05 12.65
C THR A 11 -2.50 -1.26 13.94
N ASP A 12 -3.73 -0.91 14.26
CA ASP A 12 -4.12 -0.38 15.55
C ASP A 12 -5.40 -1.09 15.99
N PRO A 13 -5.99 -0.76 17.16
CA PRO A 13 -7.18 -1.49 17.60
C PRO A 13 -8.35 -1.50 16.64
N GLY A 14 -8.44 -0.53 15.74
CA GLY A 14 -9.58 -0.41 14.83
C GLY A 14 -9.36 -0.93 13.42
N HIS A 15 -8.15 -0.77 12.87
CA HIS A 15 -7.88 -1.05 11.45
C HIS A 15 -6.44 -1.45 11.20
N GLY A 16 -6.18 -1.82 9.93
CA GLY A 16 -4.83 -2.10 9.44
C GLY A 16 -4.64 -1.58 8.02
N TRP A 17 -3.38 -1.28 7.68
CA TRP A 17 -3.00 -0.76 6.35
C TRP A 17 -1.68 -1.38 5.93
N ILE A 18 -1.63 -1.94 4.72
CA ILE A 18 -0.39 -2.47 4.16
C ILE A 18 0.36 -1.35 3.46
N GLN A 19 1.60 -1.12 3.86
CA GLN A 19 2.48 -0.12 3.26
C GLN A 19 3.12 -0.70 2.00
N VAL A 20 2.88 -0.06 0.86
CA VAL A 20 3.38 -0.50 -0.44
C VAL A 20 4.02 0.69 -1.15
N PRO A 21 5.20 0.51 -1.77
CA PRO A 21 5.79 1.60 -2.55
C PRO A 21 4.80 2.14 -3.58
N MET A 22 4.72 3.47 -3.69
CA MET A 22 3.76 4.11 -4.59
C MET A 22 3.89 3.61 -6.03
N LEU A 23 5.12 3.48 -6.54
CA LEU A 23 5.33 3.01 -7.91
C LEU A 23 4.75 1.62 -8.13
N MET A 24 4.79 0.78 -7.11
CA MET A 24 4.37 -0.62 -7.24
C MET A 24 2.88 -0.77 -7.57
N ILE A 25 2.02 0.12 -7.07
CA ILE A 25 0.59 0.01 -7.39
C ILE A 25 0.33 0.27 -8.88
N PHE A 26 1.18 1.07 -9.51
CA PHE A 26 1.11 1.29 -10.97
C PHE A 26 1.72 0.12 -11.73
N GLU A 27 2.88 -0.37 -11.28
CA GLU A 27 3.54 -1.50 -11.91
C GLU A 27 2.68 -2.76 -11.89
N LEU A 28 1.97 -2.99 -10.80
CA LEU A 28 1.08 -4.15 -10.66
C LEU A 28 -0.31 -3.90 -11.26
N GLY A 29 -0.59 -2.67 -11.70
CA GLY A 29 -1.76 -2.37 -12.51
C GLY A 29 -3.07 -2.16 -11.77
N PHE A 30 -3.05 -1.89 -10.46
CA PHE A 30 -4.30 -1.71 -9.72
C PHE A 30 -4.51 -0.31 -9.14
N ALA A 31 -3.66 0.66 -9.51
CA ALA A 31 -3.71 1.99 -8.91
C ALA A 31 -5.09 2.67 -8.99
N HIS A 32 -5.80 2.48 -10.11
CA HIS A 32 -7.09 3.12 -10.33
C HIS A 32 -8.23 2.48 -9.53
N ASP A 33 -7.98 1.31 -8.95
CA ASP A 33 -8.97 0.59 -8.15
C ASP A 33 -8.84 0.86 -6.65
N VAL A 34 -7.79 1.56 -6.24
CA VAL A 34 -7.57 1.89 -4.83
C VAL A 34 -8.57 2.96 -4.38
N THR A 35 -9.21 2.71 -3.23
CA THR A 35 -10.25 3.62 -2.71
C THR A 35 -9.66 4.71 -1.83
N HIS A 36 -10.49 5.69 -1.49
CA HIS A 36 -10.12 6.76 -0.57
C HIS A 36 -10.10 6.31 0.90
N TRP A 37 -10.42 5.04 1.18
CA TRP A 37 -10.24 4.47 2.51
C TRP A 37 -8.77 4.20 2.82
N SER A 38 -7.94 4.16 1.78
CA SER A 38 -6.49 4.06 1.93
C SER A 38 -5.87 5.44 2.07
N TYR A 39 -4.59 5.46 2.48
CA TYR A 39 -3.85 6.69 2.72
C TYR A 39 -2.59 6.70 1.87
N MET A 40 -1.91 7.83 1.81
CA MET A 40 -0.67 7.96 1.06
C MET A 40 0.24 9.03 1.67
N ASP A 41 1.53 8.87 1.44
CA ASP A 41 2.51 9.92 1.64
C ASP A 41 3.31 10.07 0.34
N ASP A 42 4.46 10.73 0.40
CA ASP A 42 5.23 11.00 -0.82
C ASP A 42 5.80 9.75 -1.46
N SER A 43 5.98 8.67 -0.71
CA SER A 43 6.68 7.47 -1.19
C SER A 43 5.84 6.21 -1.15
N PHE A 44 4.80 6.16 -0.32
CA PHE A 44 4.05 4.93 -0.07
C PHE A 44 2.56 5.15 -0.14
N VAL A 45 1.87 4.06 -0.46
CA VAL A 45 0.43 3.94 -0.30
C VAL A 45 0.18 2.97 0.85
N TYR A 46 -0.79 3.27 1.69
CA TYR A 46 -1.16 2.46 2.84
C TYR A 46 -2.55 1.90 2.57
N LEU A 47 -2.58 0.64 2.14
CA LEU A 47 -3.78 -0.01 1.61
C LEU A 47 -4.63 -0.58 2.74
N GLU A 48 -5.87 -0.10 2.86
CA GLU A 48 -6.78 -0.46 3.93
C GLU A 48 -7.12 -1.95 3.85
N GLU A 49 -7.04 -2.65 5.00
CA GLU A 49 -7.12 -4.12 5.06
C GLU A 49 -8.42 -4.71 4.53
N ASP A 50 -9.55 -4.04 4.75
CA ASP A 50 -10.86 -4.59 4.37
C ASP A 50 -11.24 -4.28 2.92
N CYS A 51 -10.60 -3.27 2.31
CA CYS A 51 -10.97 -2.80 0.98
C CYS A 51 -9.86 -3.03 -0.05
N ASP A 52 -8.68 -2.45 0.17
CA ASP A 52 -7.67 -2.31 -0.88
C ASP A 52 -6.49 -3.27 -0.76
N ALA A 53 -6.21 -3.78 0.44
CA ALA A 53 -5.09 -4.70 0.65
C ALA A 53 -5.21 -5.95 -0.24
N ARG A 54 -6.43 -6.41 -0.45
CA ARG A 54 -6.70 -7.58 -1.31
C ARG A 54 -6.25 -7.35 -2.74
N LEU A 55 -6.44 -6.14 -3.27
CA LEU A 55 -6.00 -5.80 -4.63
C LEU A 55 -4.51 -6.05 -4.77
N PHE A 56 -3.74 -5.59 -3.79
CA PHE A 56 -2.30 -5.76 -3.78
C PHE A 56 -1.89 -7.23 -3.70
N ILE A 57 -2.49 -7.96 -2.74
CA ILE A 57 -2.13 -9.37 -2.52
C ILE A 57 -2.38 -10.20 -3.78
N LEU A 58 -3.54 -10.01 -4.43
CA LEU A 58 -3.88 -10.74 -5.64
C LEU A 58 -2.97 -10.36 -6.81
N ALA A 59 -2.71 -9.06 -7.00
CA ALA A 59 -1.86 -8.60 -8.09
C ALA A 59 -0.41 -9.06 -7.90
N PHE A 60 0.09 -9.01 -6.67
CA PHE A 60 1.43 -9.46 -6.35
C PHE A 60 1.57 -10.98 -6.62
N ASN A 61 0.61 -11.75 -6.14
CA ASN A 61 0.63 -13.21 -6.36
C ASN A 61 0.61 -13.56 -7.85
N GLU A 62 -0.20 -12.85 -8.62
CA GLU A 62 -0.27 -13.09 -10.07
C GLU A 62 1.06 -12.76 -10.75
N ALA A 63 1.71 -11.67 -10.35
CA ALA A 63 2.95 -11.23 -10.97
C ALA A 63 4.15 -12.09 -10.57
N HIS A 64 4.19 -12.59 -9.35
CA HIS A 64 5.38 -13.24 -8.78
C HIS A 64 5.20 -14.74 -8.49
N GLY A 65 4.01 -15.27 -8.65
CA GLY A 65 3.73 -16.68 -8.40
C GLY A 65 3.69 -17.07 -6.93
N GLU A 66 3.70 -16.10 -6.03
CA GLU A 66 3.62 -16.34 -4.58
C GLU A 66 3.04 -15.12 -3.87
N ARG A 67 2.51 -15.36 -2.68
CA ARG A 67 1.94 -14.28 -1.88
C ARG A 67 3.06 -13.41 -1.30
N PRO A 68 2.81 -12.11 -1.10
CA PRO A 68 3.80 -11.25 -0.46
C PRO A 68 3.97 -11.64 1.01
N GLN A 69 5.19 -11.48 1.51
CA GLN A 69 5.46 -11.64 2.94
C GLN A 69 5.07 -10.35 3.64
N ILE A 70 4.24 -10.46 4.68
CA ILE A 70 3.71 -9.30 5.38
C ILE A 70 4.02 -9.43 6.87
N ASN A 71 4.68 -8.42 7.42
CA ASN A 71 5.01 -8.34 8.84
C ASN A 71 4.12 -7.30 9.51
N GLU A 72 3.59 -7.62 10.67
CA GLU A 72 2.71 -6.70 11.39
C GLU A 72 3.49 -5.78 12.30
N GLN A 73 3.11 -4.50 12.29
CA GLN A 73 3.57 -3.51 13.24
C GLN A 73 2.35 -2.93 13.94
N TYR A 74 2.15 -3.35 15.19
CA TYR A 74 0.98 -2.98 15.97
C TYR A 74 1.23 -1.75 16.84
N SER A 75 0.21 -0.91 16.97
CA SER A 75 0.20 0.22 17.89
C SER A 75 -1.01 0.11 18.80
N ASP A 76 -0.81 0.30 20.12
CA ASP A 76 -1.92 0.34 21.07
C ASP A 76 -2.76 1.58 20.92
N ASN A 77 -2.17 2.65 20.36
CA ASN A 77 -2.84 3.92 20.09
C ASN A 77 -3.18 3.99 18.62
N GLU A 78 -3.84 5.06 18.19
CA GLU A 78 -4.10 5.25 16.78
C GLU A 78 -2.81 5.22 15.95
N SER A 79 -2.82 4.49 14.84
CA SER A 79 -1.69 4.43 13.93
C SER A 79 -1.43 5.80 13.32
N PHE A 80 -0.15 6.10 13.06
CA PHE A 80 0.24 7.33 12.35
C PHE A 80 -0.42 7.42 10.97
N VAL A 81 -0.78 6.27 10.39
CA VAL A 81 -1.40 6.21 9.07
C VAL A 81 -2.66 7.08 9.02
N ARG A 82 -3.42 7.12 10.11
CA ARG A 82 -4.67 7.90 10.16
C ARG A 82 -4.46 9.41 10.01
N ASN A 83 -3.23 9.89 10.18
CA ASN A 83 -2.89 11.29 10.04
C ASN A 83 -2.36 11.64 8.65
N LEU A 84 -2.22 10.63 7.78
CA LEU A 84 -1.75 10.84 6.43
C LEU A 84 -2.89 11.32 5.54
N LYS A 85 -2.52 11.75 4.34
CA LYS A 85 -3.47 12.17 3.32
C LYS A 85 -4.24 10.95 2.80
N ARG A 86 -5.54 11.10 2.56
CA ARG A 86 -6.32 10.06 1.88
C ARG A 86 -5.77 9.81 0.48
N PHE A 87 -5.82 8.56 0.04
CA PHE A 87 -5.35 8.21 -1.29
C PHE A 87 -6.16 8.94 -2.36
N ASP A 88 -5.44 9.52 -3.32
CA ASP A 88 -6.00 10.17 -4.49
C ASP A 88 -5.14 9.80 -5.70
N VAL A 89 -5.74 9.13 -6.67
CA VAL A 89 -4.99 8.60 -7.81
C VAL A 89 -4.32 9.71 -8.64
N GLN A 90 -4.95 10.86 -8.78
CA GLN A 90 -4.36 11.95 -9.55
C GLN A 90 -3.11 12.50 -8.88
N THR A 91 -3.17 12.65 -7.56
CA THR A 91 -2.00 13.06 -6.79
C THR A 91 -0.89 12.00 -6.89
N ALA A 92 -1.26 10.72 -6.81
CA ALA A 92 -0.29 9.63 -6.92
C ALA A 92 0.39 9.61 -8.28
N ILE A 93 -0.36 9.80 -9.36
CA ILE A 93 0.19 9.89 -10.72
C ILE A 93 1.20 11.03 -10.80
N GLN A 94 0.84 12.19 -10.26
CA GLN A 94 1.71 13.36 -10.28
C GLN A 94 3.01 13.11 -9.52
N GLN A 95 2.93 12.47 -8.35
CA GLN A 95 4.11 12.16 -7.55
C GLN A 95 5.04 11.19 -8.25
N VAL A 96 4.50 10.14 -8.86
CA VAL A 96 5.30 9.16 -9.60
C VAL A 96 5.95 9.82 -10.81
N HIS A 97 5.21 10.67 -11.52
CA HIS A 97 5.75 11.41 -12.67
C HIS A 97 6.90 12.31 -12.25
N ASN A 98 6.74 13.05 -11.15
CA ASN A 98 7.78 13.96 -10.66
C ASN A 98 9.03 13.21 -10.21
N SER A 99 8.85 12.03 -9.61
CA SER A 99 9.96 11.21 -9.14
C SER A 99 10.76 10.59 -10.29
N ALA A 100 10.15 10.44 -11.45
CA ALA A 100 10.79 9.83 -12.63
C ALA A 100 11.62 10.81 -13.45
N VAL A 101 11.56 12.09 -13.12
CA VAL A 101 12.26 13.15 -13.88
C VAL A 101 13.65 13.42 -13.32
#